data_6f93bd7b3fcac6e61c4d237cc36b5ff3
#
_entry.id   6f93bd7b3fcac6e61c4d237cc36b5ff3
#
_cell.length_a   1.000
_cell.length_b   1.000
_cell.length_c   1.000
_cell.angle_alpha   90.00
_cell.angle_beta   90.00
_cell.angle_gamma   90.00
#
_symmetry.space_group_name_H-M   'P 1'
#
loop_
_entity.id
_entity.type
_entity.pdbx_description
1 polymer ?
#
loop_
_entity_poly.entity_id
_entity_poly.type
_entity_poly.pdbx_seq_one_letter_code
_entity_poly.pdbx_strand_id
1 'polypeptide(L)'
;GIIAGCAGGGFENICAAADILKGKSIGADEFTLSVYPASTPIYVELARNGRLADLMETGAIVKTAFCGPCFGAGDTPANNAFSIRHSTRNFPNREGSKLQNGQISSVALMDARSIAATAANKGYLTAATDMDVEFTGPAYHFDSSIYANRVFDSKGVADPEQEIQFGPNIKDWPEMVALPENLIIKVVSEIHDPVTTTDELIPSGETSSFRSNPLGLAEFALSRKDPAYVGRAKEVQKAEKAREAGQCMGEALPELRDIMHK
;
A
#
# COMPACT_ATOMS: atom_id res chain seq x y z
N GLY A 1 7.83 -15.89 7.71
CA GLY A 1 6.35 -15.76 7.77
C GLY A 1 5.94 -14.33 8.08
N ILE A 2 4.96 -13.82 7.33
CA ILE A 2 4.47 -12.46 7.53
C ILE A 2 2.94 -12.44 7.46
N ILE A 3 2.30 -11.97 8.54
CA ILE A 3 0.87 -11.72 8.62
C ILE A 3 0.68 -10.21 8.74
N ALA A 4 0.24 -9.53 7.69
CA ALA A 4 0.27 -8.07 7.62
C ALA A 4 -0.77 -7.47 6.67
N GLY A 5 -0.83 -6.14 6.69
CA GLY A 5 -1.71 -5.36 5.82
C GLY A 5 -3.18 -5.47 6.16
N CYS A 6 -4.01 -4.83 5.32
CA CYS A 6 -5.46 -4.83 5.53
C CYS A 6 -6.08 -6.24 5.41
N ALA A 7 -5.47 -7.11 4.60
CA ALA A 7 -5.94 -8.49 4.41
C ALA A 7 -5.49 -9.41 5.55
N GLY A 8 -4.17 -9.52 5.79
CA GLY A 8 -3.63 -10.46 6.77
C GLY A 8 -3.78 -10.02 8.22
N GLY A 9 -3.62 -8.71 8.48
CA GLY A 9 -3.63 -8.12 9.82
C GLY A 9 -5.02 -7.97 10.47
N GLY A 10 -6.07 -8.52 9.88
CA GLY A 10 -7.41 -8.50 10.44
C GLY A 10 -7.49 -9.28 11.77
N PHE A 11 -8.41 -8.85 12.65
CA PHE A 11 -8.56 -9.41 13.98
C PHE A 11 -8.75 -10.93 13.99
N GLU A 12 -9.67 -11.42 13.16
CA GLU A 12 -9.97 -12.85 13.07
C GLU A 12 -8.78 -13.69 12.58
N ASN A 13 -8.02 -13.16 11.62
CA ASN A 13 -6.83 -13.83 11.08
C ASN A 13 -5.75 -13.99 12.16
N ILE A 14 -5.53 -12.93 12.94
CA ILE A 14 -4.51 -12.96 14.00
C ILE A 14 -4.97 -13.84 15.17
N CYS A 15 -6.25 -13.82 15.53
CA CYS A 15 -6.79 -14.71 16.55
C CYS A 15 -6.65 -16.18 16.15
N ALA A 16 -6.98 -16.52 14.90
CA ALA A 16 -6.83 -17.87 14.39
C ALA A 16 -5.35 -18.32 14.34
N ALA A 17 -4.44 -17.43 13.99
CA ALA A 17 -3.00 -17.70 14.05
C ALA A 17 -2.55 -17.95 15.50
N ALA A 18 -3.04 -17.15 16.45
CA ALA A 18 -2.75 -17.34 17.88
C ALA A 18 -3.28 -18.67 18.42
N ASP A 19 -4.50 -19.08 18.01
CA ASP A 19 -5.06 -20.39 18.39
C ASP A 19 -4.17 -21.55 17.94
N ILE A 20 -3.63 -21.49 16.72
CA ILE A 20 -2.71 -22.50 16.19
C ILE A 20 -1.38 -22.51 16.95
N LEU A 21 -0.88 -21.34 17.32
CA LEU A 21 0.45 -21.17 17.91
C LEU A 21 0.49 -21.29 19.40
N LYS A 22 -0.63 -21.16 20.11
CA LYS A 22 -0.71 -21.16 21.56
C LYS A 22 0.00 -22.38 22.18
N GLY A 23 0.92 -22.12 23.09
CA GLY A 23 1.71 -23.15 23.77
C GLY A 23 2.77 -23.84 22.89
N LYS A 24 3.01 -23.34 21.68
CA LYS A 24 4.04 -23.86 20.78
C LYS A 24 5.22 -22.88 20.66
N SER A 25 6.29 -23.31 20.01
CA SER A 25 7.44 -22.48 19.69
C SER A 25 7.67 -22.52 18.19
N ILE A 26 7.97 -21.36 17.60
CA ILE A 26 8.38 -21.28 16.19
C ILE A 26 9.81 -21.77 15.96
N GLY A 27 10.53 -22.14 17.03
CA GLY A 27 11.92 -22.57 16.98
C GLY A 27 12.91 -21.41 17.11
N ALA A 28 14.18 -21.73 17.17
CA ALA A 28 15.29 -20.77 17.26
C ALA A 28 16.17 -20.78 16.02
N ASP A 29 15.69 -21.40 14.94
CA ASP A 29 16.40 -21.57 13.68
C ASP A 29 16.20 -20.39 12.72
N GLU A 30 16.28 -20.63 11.43
CA GLU A 30 16.20 -19.60 10.38
C GLU A 30 14.79 -19.03 10.18
N PHE A 31 13.75 -19.73 10.63
CA PHE A 31 12.38 -19.25 10.46
C PHE A 31 12.03 -18.14 11.45
N THR A 32 11.45 -17.06 10.95
CA THR A 32 10.92 -15.95 11.75
C THR A 32 9.47 -15.68 11.38
N LEU A 33 8.67 -15.20 12.34
CA LEU A 33 7.28 -14.80 12.12
C LEU A 33 7.09 -13.36 12.57
N SER A 34 6.65 -12.49 11.66
CA SER A 34 6.23 -11.12 11.98
C SER A 34 4.72 -10.95 11.79
N VAL A 35 4.08 -10.35 12.78
CA VAL A 35 2.63 -10.08 12.79
C VAL A 35 2.38 -8.59 12.94
N TYR A 36 1.59 -8.02 12.03
CA TYR A 36 1.21 -6.61 11.99
C TYR A 36 -0.31 -6.49 12.04
N PRO A 37 -0.93 -6.15 13.17
CA PRO A 37 -2.35 -5.83 13.21
C PRO A 37 -2.69 -4.70 12.23
N ALA A 38 -3.85 -4.78 11.59
CA ALA A 38 -4.24 -3.82 10.55
C ALA A 38 -4.53 -2.41 11.09
N SER A 39 -4.79 -2.28 12.40
CA SER A 39 -5.06 -1.00 13.05
C SER A 39 -4.72 -1.00 14.53
N THR A 40 -4.59 0.19 15.13
CA THR A 40 -4.39 0.33 16.57
C THR A 40 -5.55 -0.25 17.40
N PRO A 41 -6.84 -0.05 17.04
CA PRO A 41 -7.94 -0.70 17.75
C PRO A 41 -7.85 -2.23 17.77
N ILE A 42 -7.48 -2.85 16.64
CA ILE A 42 -7.23 -4.30 16.59
C ILE A 42 -6.07 -4.68 17.53
N TYR A 43 -4.98 -3.95 17.51
CA TYR A 43 -3.83 -4.20 18.37
C TYR A 43 -4.23 -4.19 19.87
N VAL A 44 -5.00 -3.17 20.27
CA VAL A 44 -5.47 -3.03 21.66
C VAL A 44 -6.42 -4.16 22.04
N GLU A 45 -7.32 -4.56 21.15
CA GLU A 45 -8.23 -5.68 21.43
C GLU A 45 -7.49 -7.02 21.55
N LEU A 46 -6.49 -7.25 20.72
CA LEU A 46 -5.58 -8.41 20.84
C LEU A 46 -4.78 -8.40 22.16
N ALA A 47 -4.43 -7.20 22.67
CA ALA A 47 -3.80 -7.08 23.98
C ALA A 47 -4.77 -7.42 25.12
N ARG A 48 -6.00 -6.92 25.05
CA ARG A 48 -7.03 -7.13 26.06
C ARG A 48 -7.45 -8.59 26.20
N ASN A 49 -7.53 -9.31 25.08
CA ASN A 49 -7.93 -10.72 25.07
C ASN A 49 -6.75 -11.71 25.21
N GLY A 50 -5.52 -11.21 25.42
CA GLY A 50 -4.34 -12.03 25.65
C GLY A 50 -3.67 -12.61 24.40
N ARG A 51 -4.20 -12.35 23.19
CA ARG A 51 -3.66 -12.93 21.95
C ARG A 51 -2.25 -12.42 21.61
N LEU A 52 -1.90 -11.20 22.04
CA LEU A 52 -0.53 -10.73 21.90
C LEU A 52 0.45 -11.57 22.72
N ALA A 53 0.08 -11.90 23.96
CA ALA A 53 0.91 -12.75 24.82
C ALA A 53 1.07 -14.15 24.20
N ASP A 54 -0.05 -14.78 23.81
CA ASP A 54 -0.04 -16.09 23.15
C ASP A 54 0.94 -16.13 21.95
N LEU A 55 0.96 -15.08 21.13
CA LEU A 55 1.87 -14.98 19.97
C LEU A 55 3.32 -14.73 20.37
N MET A 56 3.56 -13.77 21.26
CA MET A 56 4.92 -13.36 21.64
C MET A 56 5.67 -14.49 22.39
N GLU A 57 4.97 -15.26 23.21
CA GLU A 57 5.51 -16.41 23.92
C GLU A 57 6.03 -17.52 22.98
N THR A 58 5.51 -17.57 21.73
CA THR A 58 6.00 -18.53 20.71
C THR A 58 7.32 -18.14 20.09
N GLY A 59 7.77 -16.88 20.25
CA GLY A 59 8.89 -16.27 19.55
C GLY A 59 8.48 -15.42 18.35
N ALA A 60 7.19 -15.26 18.07
CA ALA A 60 6.72 -14.35 17.02
C ALA A 60 6.96 -12.88 17.40
N ILE A 61 7.27 -12.05 16.40
CA ILE A 61 7.49 -10.61 16.57
C ILE A 61 6.20 -9.87 16.23
N VAL A 62 5.50 -9.37 17.25
CA VAL A 62 4.30 -8.56 17.03
C VAL A 62 4.69 -7.09 16.94
N LYS A 63 4.33 -6.45 15.83
CA LYS A 63 4.65 -5.06 15.53
C LYS A 63 3.38 -4.21 15.52
N THR A 64 3.55 -2.88 15.60
CA THR A 64 2.43 -1.94 15.49
C THR A 64 1.81 -1.94 14.09
N ALA A 65 0.58 -1.42 13.97
CA ALA A 65 -0.08 -1.27 12.68
C ALA A 65 0.77 -0.45 11.72
N PHE A 66 1.25 -1.09 10.66
CA PHE A 66 2.13 -0.47 9.67
C PHE A 66 2.00 -1.19 8.32
N CYS A 67 1.92 -0.41 7.26
CA CYS A 67 1.76 -0.91 5.90
C CYS A 67 3.05 -1.46 5.28
N GLY A 68 4.16 -1.41 6.02
CA GLY A 68 5.54 -1.67 5.57
C GLY A 68 5.73 -2.91 4.73
N PRO A 69 5.34 -4.11 5.19
CA PRO A 69 5.55 -5.34 4.42
C PRO A 69 4.85 -5.35 3.05
N CYS A 70 3.76 -4.59 2.88
CA CYS A 70 3.04 -4.51 1.61
C CYS A 70 3.75 -3.67 0.53
N PHE A 71 4.78 -2.89 0.90
CA PHE A 71 5.56 -2.08 -0.05
C PHE A 71 7.08 -2.20 0.16
N GLY A 72 7.51 -3.18 0.92
CA GLY A 72 8.91 -3.50 1.08
C GLY A 72 9.68 -2.64 2.08
N ALA A 73 8.99 -2.00 3.02
CA ALA A 73 9.61 -1.23 4.10
C ALA A 73 9.61 -1.99 5.43
N GLY A 74 10.04 -3.24 5.41
CA GLY A 74 10.16 -4.07 6.60
C GLY A 74 10.00 -5.55 6.26
N ASP A 75 10.63 -6.40 7.06
CA ASP A 75 10.64 -7.86 6.89
C ASP A 75 11.02 -8.29 5.46
N THR A 76 12.04 -7.65 4.93
CA THR A 76 12.62 -7.99 3.64
C THR A 76 13.35 -9.33 3.78
N PRO A 77 13.05 -10.33 2.93
CA PRO A 77 13.74 -11.60 2.99
C PRO A 77 15.22 -11.45 2.64
N ALA A 78 16.07 -12.28 3.21
CA ALA A 78 17.46 -12.37 2.83
C ALA A 78 17.61 -12.88 1.38
N ASN A 79 18.80 -12.74 0.81
CA ASN A 79 19.07 -13.30 -0.52
C ASN A 79 18.83 -14.81 -0.52
N ASN A 80 18.12 -15.29 -1.52
CA ASN A 80 17.71 -16.70 -1.67
C ASN A 80 16.77 -17.22 -0.57
N ALA A 81 16.21 -16.34 0.26
CA ALA A 81 15.22 -16.75 1.25
C ALA A 81 13.81 -16.84 0.65
N PHE A 82 12.99 -17.67 1.28
CA PHE A 82 11.59 -17.86 0.93
C PHE A 82 10.69 -17.16 1.93
N SER A 83 9.81 -16.27 1.48
CA SER A 83 8.86 -15.54 2.30
C SER A 83 7.44 -16.03 2.05
N ILE A 84 6.74 -16.46 3.08
CA ILE A 84 5.31 -16.78 3.04
C ILE A 84 4.52 -15.64 3.65
N ARG A 85 3.50 -15.12 2.92
CA ARG A 85 2.85 -13.86 3.27
C ARG A 85 1.33 -13.92 3.17
N HIS A 86 0.67 -13.39 4.19
CA HIS A 86 -0.70 -12.89 4.09
C HIS A 86 -0.63 -11.37 4.14
N SER A 87 -0.56 -10.75 2.99
CA SER A 87 -0.49 -9.30 2.85
C SER A 87 -1.36 -8.82 1.69
N THR A 88 -1.81 -7.58 1.74
CA THR A 88 -2.72 -7.03 0.73
C THR A 88 -2.05 -6.87 -0.64
N ARG A 89 -0.75 -6.56 -0.65
CA ARG A 89 0.05 -6.39 -1.87
C ARG A 89 1.21 -7.37 -1.88
N ASN A 90 1.23 -8.22 -2.85
CA ASN A 90 2.18 -9.32 -2.99
C ASN A 90 2.66 -9.48 -4.45
N PHE A 91 2.79 -8.37 -5.15
CA PHE A 91 3.38 -8.35 -6.49
C PHE A 91 4.86 -8.71 -6.45
N PRO A 92 5.44 -9.16 -7.56
CA PRO A 92 6.89 -9.33 -7.65
C PRO A 92 7.64 -8.06 -7.22
N ASN A 93 8.71 -8.24 -6.45
CA ASN A 93 9.56 -7.17 -5.89
C ASN A 93 8.86 -6.22 -4.88
N ARG A 94 7.72 -6.63 -4.31
CA ARG A 94 7.04 -5.88 -3.23
C ARG A 94 7.54 -6.25 -1.83
N GLU A 95 8.29 -7.30 -1.70
CA GLU A 95 8.93 -7.74 -0.46
C GLU A 95 10.11 -6.85 -0.04
N GLY A 96 10.39 -5.78 -0.79
CA GLY A 96 11.39 -4.76 -0.48
C GLY A 96 12.77 -5.04 -1.04
N SER A 97 12.95 -6.10 -1.77
CA SER A 97 14.20 -6.35 -2.45
C SER A 97 14.08 -5.92 -3.91
N LYS A 98 14.69 -4.80 -4.27
CA LYS A 98 15.11 -4.61 -5.66
C LYS A 98 16.27 -5.58 -5.88
N LEU A 99 15.96 -6.68 -6.53
CA LEU A 99 16.96 -7.70 -6.82
C LEU A 99 18.09 -7.11 -7.66
N GLN A 100 19.28 -7.10 -7.12
CA GLN A 100 20.49 -6.58 -7.77
C GLN A 100 21.59 -7.64 -7.67
N ASN A 101 22.55 -7.59 -8.58
CA ASN A 101 23.75 -8.45 -8.52
C ASN A 101 23.45 -9.95 -8.41
N GLY A 102 22.43 -10.44 -9.11
CA GLY A 102 22.07 -11.86 -9.10
C GLY A 102 21.37 -12.33 -7.81
N GLN A 103 20.96 -11.43 -6.94
CA GLN A 103 20.13 -11.77 -5.78
C GLN A 103 18.77 -12.30 -6.23
N ILE A 104 18.23 -13.24 -5.46
CA ILE A 104 16.88 -13.77 -5.66
C ILE A 104 16.09 -13.75 -4.35
N SER A 105 14.80 -13.54 -4.45
CA SER A 105 13.85 -13.78 -3.37
C SER A 105 12.62 -14.49 -3.92
N SER A 106 12.02 -15.34 -3.10
CA SER A 106 10.81 -16.06 -3.46
C SER A 106 9.71 -15.75 -2.47
N VAL A 107 8.51 -15.48 -2.98
CA VAL A 107 7.34 -15.15 -2.16
C VAL A 107 6.19 -16.06 -2.53
N ALA A 108 5.55 -16.65 -1.52
CA ALA A 108 4.27 -17.33 -1.67
C ALA A 108 3.18 -16.59 -0.88
N LEU A 109 2.03 -16.40 -1.52
CA LEU A 109 0.84 -15.95 -0.85
C LEU A 109 0.21 -17.12 -0.09
N MET A 110 0.02 -16.95 1.21
CA MET A 110 -0.62 -17.93 2.07
C MET A 110 -1.56 -17.22 3.05
N ASP A 111 -2.60 -17.90 3.51
CA ASP A 111 -3.45 -17.36 4.58
C ASP A 111 -2.76 -17.42 5.95
N ALA A 112 -3.25 -16.61 6.90
CA ALA A 112 -2.63 -16.47 8.22
C ALA A 112 -2.59 -17.80 9.01
N ARG A 113 -3.57 -18.68 8.80
CA ARG A 113 -3.63 -19.98 9.47
C ARG A 113 -2.53 -20.91 8.97
N SER A 114 -2.34 -20.98 7.65
CA SER A 114 -1.28 -21.79 7.04
C SER A 114 0.12 -21.24 7.36
N ILE A 115 0.27 -19.92 7.47
CA ILE A 115 1.51 -19.30 7.96
C ILE A 115 1.76 -19.71 9.43
N ALA A 116 0.74 -19.67 10.27
CA ALA A 116 0.86 -20.08 11.67
C ALA A 116 1.14 -21.59 11.81
N ALA A 117 0.53 -22.44 10.99
CA ALA A 117 0.81 -23.88 10.95
C ALA A 117 2.27 -24.15 10.54
N THR A 118 2.76 -23.45 9.53
CA THR A 118 4.16 -23.51 9.10
C THR A 118 5.09 -23.03 10.21
N ALA A 119 4.74 -21.96 10.92
CA ALA A 119 5.50 -21.46 12.06
C ALA A 119 5.53 -22.47 13.23
N ALA A 120 4.39 -23.08 13.57
CA ALA A 120 4.31 -24.13 14.57
C ALA A 120 5.18 -25.36 14.23
N ASN A 121 5.36 -25.61 12.94
CA ASN A 121 6.24 -26.66 12.40
C ASN A 121 7.64 -26.12 12.04
N LYS A 122 8.07 -25.03 12.70
CA LYS A 122 9.44 -24.50 12.65
C LYS A 122 9.92 -24.13 11.24
N GLY A 123 8.99 -23.63 10.39
CA GLY A 123 9.28 -23.21 9.04
C GLY A 123 9.07 -24.26 7.94
N TYR A 124 8.75 -25.49 8.28
CA TYR A 124 8.35 -26.48 7.28
C TYR A 124 6.94 -26.24 6.82
N LEU A 125 6.75 -26.04 5.51
CA LEU A 125 5.47 -25.73 4.91
C LEU A 125 4.40 -26.72 5.33
N THR A 126 3.38 -26.21 5.98
CA THR A 126 2.30 -27.00 6.60
C THR A 126 0.97 -26.32 6.30
N ALA A 127 0.00 -27.07 5.83
CA ALA A 127 -1.35 -26.58 5.62
C ALA A 127 -2.07 -26.42 6.98
N ALA A 128 -2.92 -25.41 7.10
CA ALA A 128 -3.73 -25.24 8.32
C ALA A 128 -4.69 -26.40 8.54
N THR A 129 -5.11 -27.07 7.47
CA THR A 129 -5.96 -28.28 7.52
C THR A 129 -5.29 -29.50 8.15
N ASP A 130 -3.97 -29.50 8.25
CA ASP A 130 -3.20 -30.57 8.87
C ASP A 130 -3.05 -30.38 10.38
N MET A 131 -3.62 -29.28 10.91
CA MET A 131 -3.57 -28.94 12.33
C MET A 131 -4.90 -29.29 13.01
N ASP A 132 -4.81 -30.04 14.09
CA ASP A 132 -5.97 -30.29 14.96
C ASP A 132 -6.07 -29.13 15.98
N VAL A 133 -6.83 -28.09 15.63
CA VAL A 133 -6.99 -26.87 16.44
C VAL A 133 -8.45 -26.44 16.46
N GLU A 134 -8.97 -26.21 17.65
CA GLU A 134 -10.25 -25.55 17.85
C GLU A 134 -10.06 -24.03 17.80
N PHE A 135 -10.73 -23.38 16.85
CA PHE A 135 -10.70 -21.93 16.73
C PHE A 135 -11.69 -21.29 17.69
N THR A 136 -11.18 -20.46 18.61
CA THR A 136 -12.02 -19.80 19.63
C THR A 136 -12.91 -18.70 19.10
N GLY A 137 -12.55 -18.08 17.97
CA GLY A 137 -13.35 -17.06 17.27
C GLY A 137 -13.82 -15.91 18.16
N PRO A 138 -12.97 -15.23 18.94
CA PRO A 138 -13.44 -14.19 19.85
C PRO A 138 -14.08 -13.03 19.08
N ALA A 139 -15.12 -12.43 19.67
CA ALA A 139 -15.76 -11.26 19.08
C ALA A 139 -14.82 -10.04 19.11
N TYR A 140 -14.82 -9.28 18.02
CA TYR A 140 -14.10 -8.02 17.95
C TYR A 140 -14.95 -6.88 18.52
N HIS A 141 -14.37 -6.11 19.46
CA HIS A 141 -15.00 -4.92 20.02
C HIS A 141 -14.21 -3.68 19.61
N PHE A 142 -14.83 -2.87 18.78
CA PHE A 142 -14.22 -1.60 18.36
C PHE A 142 -14.30 -0.56 19.46
N ASP A 143 -13.14 -0.01 19.85
CA ASP A 143 -13.02 1.07 20.82
C ASP A 143 -12.62 2.38 20.11
N SER A 144 -13.58 3.28 19.95
CA SER A 144 -13.38 4.58 19.31
C SER A 144 -12.54 5.57 20.13
N SER A 145 -12.39 5.33 21.46
CA SER A 145 -11.63 6.23 22.33
C SER A 145 -10.18 6.39 21.90
N ILE A 146 -9.61 5.35 21.26
CA ILE A 146 -8.24 5.37 20.72
C ILE A 146 -8.06 6.50 19.70
N TYR A 147 -9.04 6.70 18.83
CA TYR A 147 -9.01 7.78 17.85
C TYR A 147 -9.37 9.13 18.48
N ALA A 148 -10.35 9.17 19.38
CA ALA A 148 -10.72 10.38 20.10
C ALA A 148 -9.53 10.97 20.90
N ASN A 149 -8.63 10.12 21.38
CA ASN A 149 -7.42 10.56 22.09
C ASN A 149 -6.25 10.99 21.17
N ARG A 150 -6.34 10.77 19.86
CA ARG A 150 -5.23 11.00 18.92
C ARG A 150 -5.56 11.99 17.82
N VAL A 151 -6.82 12.13 17.48
CA VAL A 151 -7.28 12.94 16.34
C VAL A 151 -8.09 14.11 16.88
N PHE A 152 -7.74 15.31 16.46
CA PHE A 152 -8.56 16.49 16.75
C PHE A 152 -9.93 16.33 16.08
N ASP A 153 -10.98 16.51 16.88
CA ASP A 153 -12.36 16.45 16.41
C ASP A 153 -13.04 17.80 16.69
N SER A 154 -13.28 18.56 15.63
CA SER A 154 -13.96 19.87 15.71
C SER A 154 -15.45 19.78 16.03
N LYS A 155 -16.00 18.57 16.18
CA LYS A 155 -17.45 18.34 16.39
C LYS A 155 -18.33 18.94 15.29
N GLY A 156 -17.80 19.03 14.08
CA GLY A 156 -18.49 19.65 12.95
C GLY A 156 -18.52 21.17 12.96
N VAL A 157 -17.81 21.81 13.88
CA VAL A 157 -17.69 23.28 13.94
C VAL A 157 -16.52 23.71 13.07
N ALA A 158 -16.80 24.47 12.01
CA ALA A 158 -15.76 25.06 11.17
C ALA A 158 -15.09 26.23 11.90
N ASP A 159 -13.77 26.29 11.81
CA ASP A 159 -12.98 27.44 12.23
C ASP A 159 -12.28 28.03 10.99
N PRO A 160 -12.84 29.10 10.39
CA PRO A 160 -12.27 29.69 9.19
C PRO A 160 -10.95 30.42 9.43
N GLU A 161 -10.62 30.74 10.69
CA GLU A 161 -9.38 31.42 11.06
C GLU A 161 -8.24 30.42 11.35
N GLN A 162 -8.52 29.12 11.30
CA GLN A 162 -7.51 28.10 11.54
C GLN A 162 -6.47 28.09 10.43
N GLU A 163 -5.24 28.43 10.76
CA GLU A 163 -4.12 28.31 9.84
C GLU A 163 -3.77 26.86 9.54
N ILE A 164 -3.58 26.58 8.28
CA ILE A 164 -3.06 25.29 7.81
C ILE A 164 -1.54 25.41 7.63
N GLN A 165 -0.80 24.64 8.41
CA GLN A 165 0.66 24.58 8.29
C GLN A 165 1.06 23.34 7.49
N PHE A 166 1.68 23.54 6.35
CA PHE A 166 2.14 22.44 5.51
C PHE A 166 3.43 21.83 6.06
N GLY A 167 3.48 20.51 6.08
CA GLY A 167 4.71 19.77 6.31
C GLY A 167 5.67 19.83 5.11
N PRO A 168 6.87 19.28 5.23
CA PRO A 168 7.81 19.18 4.12
C PRO A 168 7.20 18.47 2.91
N ASN A 169 7.48 18.95 1.71
CA ASN A 169 6.99 18.39 0.43
C ASN A 169 5.47 18.46 0.21
N ILE A 170 4.70 19.06 1.12
CA ILE A 170 3.29 19.38 0.87
C ILE A 170 3.24 20.69 0.08
N LYS A 171 2.50 20.69 -1.00
CA LYS A 171 2.30 21.85 -1.88
C LYS A 171 0.81 22.10 -2.07
N ASP A 172 0.46 23.35 -2.26
CA ASP A 172 -0.87 23.72 -2.70
C ASP A 172 -1.21 23.02 -4.03
N TRP A 173 -2.50 22.81 -4.24
CA TRP A 173 -2.99 22.40 -5.53
C TRP A 173 -2.66 23.47 -6.57
N PRO A 174 -2.28 23.07 -7.79
CA PRO A 174 -2.12 24.05 -8.87
C PRO A 174 -3.45 24.72 -9.18
N GLU A 175 -3.37 25.93 -9.71
CA GLU A 175 -4.55 26.56 -10.31
C GLU A 175 -5.12 25.64 -11.39
N MET A 176 -6.42 25.38 -11.29
CA MET A 176 -7.14 24.51 -12.20
C MET A 176 -8.31 25.25 -12.80
N VAL A 177 -8.51 25.04 -14.09
CA VAL A 177 -9.66 25.58 -14.81
C VAL A 177 -10.90 24.75 -14.46
N ALA A 178 -12.05 25.41 -14.34
CA ALA A 178 -13.31 24.71 -14.19
C ALA A 178 -13.57 23.80 -15.40
N LEU A 179 -14.08 22.59 -15.15
CA LEU A 179 -14.41 21.67 -16.24
C LEU A 179 -15.50 22.30 -17.12
N PRO A 180 -15.29 22.43 -18.43
CA PRO A 180 -16.31 22.89 -19.36
C PRO A 180 -17.36 21.81 -19.61
N GLU A 181 -18.47 22.18 -20.25
CA GLU A 181 -19.51 21.23 -20.65
C GLU A 181 -18.99 20.16 -21.63
N ASN A 182 -18.08 20.52 -22.49
CA ASN A 182 -17.48 19.63 -23.49
C ASN A 182 -15.96 19.63 -23.35
N LEU A 183 -15.34 18.43 -23.45
CA LEU A 183 -13.90 18.23 -23.41
C LEU A 183 -13.40 17.66 -24.74
N ILE A 184 -12.33 18.21 -25.26
CA ILE A 184 -11.54 17.57 -26.31
C ILE A 184 -10.35 16.90 -25.65
N ILE A 185 -10.19 15.59 -25.87
CA ILE A 185 -9.12 14.80 -25.27
C ILE A 185 -8.18 14.31 -26.36
N LYS A 186 -6.88 14.61 -26.20
CA LYS A 186 -5.85 14.00 -27.04
C LYS A 186 -5.27 12.78 -26.35
N VAL A 187 -5.36 11.62 -27.00
CA VAL A 187 -4.68 10.40 -26.56
C VAL A 187 -3.17 10.57 -26.80
N VAL A 188 -2.40 10.52 -25.73
CA VAL A 188 -0.93 10.70 -25.77
C VAL A 188 -0.16 9.45 -25.38
N SER A 189 -0.84 8.40 -24.93
CA SER A 189 -0.27 7.09 -24.67
C SER A 189 -1.34 6.01 -24.78
N GLU A 190 -0.97 4.85 -25.31
CA GLU A 190 -1.78 3.65 -25.36
C GLU A 190 -1.00 2.49 -24.75
N ILE A 191 -1.64 1.73 -23.86
CA ILE A 191 -1.05 0.56 -23.22
C ILE A 191 -1.90 -0.64 -23.62
N HIS A 192 -1.29 -1.59 -24.33
CA HIS A 192 -1.94 -2.80 -24.83
C HIS A 192 -1.68 -4.04 -23.96
N ASP A 193 -0.94 -3.89 -22.86
CA ASP A 193 -0.72 -4.98 -21.91
C ASP A 193 -2.03 -5.42 -21.27
N PRO A 194 -2.26 -6.72 -21.10
CA PRO A 194 -3.50 -7.24 -20.52
C PRO A 194 -3.69 -6.84 -19.05
N VAL A 195 -2.61 -6.49 -18.37
CA VAL A 195 -2.62 -6.05 -16.97
C VAL A 195 -1.68 -4.86 -16.82
N THR A 196 -2.18 -3.81 -16.17
CA THR A 196 -1.37 -2.66 -15.74
C THR A 196 -1.57 -2.46 -14.24
N THR A 197 -0.48 -2.42 -13.50
CA THR A 197 -0.50 -2.23 -12.06
C THR A 197 -0.43 -0.75 -11.68
N THR A 198 -0.87 -0.41 -10.47
CA THR A 198 -0.73 0.96 -9.95
C THR A 198 0.73 1.41 -9.85
N ASP A 199 1.66 0.48 -9.65
CA ASP A 199 3.09 0.80 -9.57
C ASP A 199 3.71 1.11 -10.95
N GLU A 200 3.10 0.62 -12.02
CA GLU A 200 3.46 0.98 -13.40
C GLU A 200 2.88 2.34 -13.79
N LEU A 201 1.70 2.68 -13.26
CA LEU A 201 1.10 4.02 -13.46
C LEU A 201 1.89 5.09 -12.69
N ILE A 202 2.13 4.86 -11.39
CA ILE A 202 2.90 5.74 -10.51
C ILE A 202 3.82 4.87 -9.64
N PRO A 203 5.13 4.86 -9.86
CA PRO A 203 6.06 4.03 -9.12
C PRO A 203 6.20 4.46 -7.67
N SER A 204 5.62 3.70 -6.74
CA SER A 204 5.46 4.10 -5.34
C SER A 204 6.78 4.27 -4.57
N GLY A 205 7.82 3.53 -4.92
CA GLY A 205 9.14 3.68 -4.28
C GLY A 205 9.82 5.00 -4.59
N GLU A 206 9.68 5.48 -5.82
CA GLU A 206 10.31 6.71 -6.30
C GLU A 206 9.50 7.96 -5.93
N THR A 207 8.20 7.80 -5.74
CA THR A 207 7.26 8.91 -5.57
C THR A 207 6.79 9.12 -4.13
N SER A 208 7.33 8.38 -3.17
CA SER A 208 6.89 8.46 -1.77
C SER A 208 6.98 9.87 -1.19
N SER A 209 7.99 10.64 -1.57
CA SER A 209 8.17 12.04 -1.14
C SER A 209 7.25 13.05 -1.82
N PHE A 210 6.56 12.66 -2.88
CA PHE A 210 5.69 13.56 -3.67
C PHE A 210 4.20 13.30 -3.47
N ARG A 211 3.80 12.44 -2.54
CA ARG A 211 2.38 12.04 -2.37
C ARG A 211 1.43 13.21 -2.06
N SER A 212 1.93 14.26 -1.45
CA SER A 212 1.18 15.49 -1.17
C SER A 212 1.62 16.67 -2.06
N ASN A 213 2.22 16.35 -3.21
CA ASN A 213 2.61 17.30 -4.23
C ASN A 213 2.14 16.77 -5.61
N PRO A 214 0.91 17.11 -6.04
CA PRO A 214 0.32 16.51 -7.23
C PRO A 214 1.12 16.76 -8.51
N LEU A 215 1.73 17.93 -8.66
CA LEU A 215 2.58 18.23 -9.82
C LEU A 215 3.88 17.42 -9.79
N GLY A 216 4.53 17.34 -8.63
CA GLY A 216 5.73 16.51 -8.47
C GLY A 216 5.43 15.02 -8.69
N LEU A 217 4.27 14.54 -8.24
CA LEU A 217 3.83 13.18 -8.47
C LEU A 217 3.56 12.90 -9.96
N ALA A 218 2.94 13.84 -10.67
CA ALA A 218 2.61 13.70 -12.09
C ALA A 218 3.84 13.53 -12.99
N GLU A 219 5.02 14.03 -12.57
CA GLU A 219 6.28 13.85 -13.32
C GLU A 219 6.70 12.38 -13.46
N PHE A 220 6.15 11.50 -12.64
CA PHE A 220 6.45 10.07 -12.65
C PHE A 220 5.35 9.23 -13.31
N ALA A 221 4.29 9.87 -13.83
CA ALA A 221 3.19 9.14 -14.45
C ALA A 221 3.71 8.30 -15.65
N LEU A 222 3.40 7.00 -15.62
CA LEU A 222 3.80 6.01 -16.63
C LEU A 222 5.32 5.90 -16.86
N SER A 223 6.16 6.45 -15.99
CA SER A 223 7.62 6.52 -16.22
C SER A 223 8.28 5.16 -16.50
N ARG A 224 7.69 4.07 -16.03
CA ARG A 224 8.18 2.70 -16.26
C ARG A 224 7.62 2.04 -17.52
N LYS A 225 6.43 2.45 -17.98
CA LYS A 225 5.75 1.88 -19.15
C LYS A 225 5.99 2.70 -20.40
N ASP A 226 5.88 4.00 -20.27
CA ASP A 226 6.01 4.96 -21.36
C ASP A 226 6.76 6.21 -20.87
N PRO A 227 8.10 6.18 -20.80
CA PRO A 227 8.90 7.29 -20.29
C PRO A 227 8.68 8.63 -20.99
N ALA A 228 8.18 8.61 -22.22
CA ALA A 228 7.89 9.82 -22.99
C ALA A 228 6.49 10.40 -22.72
N TYR A 229 5.64 9.71 -21.98
CA TYR A 229 4.26 10.13 -21.69
C TYR A 229 4.18 11.54 -21.10
N VAL A 230 4.94 11.81 -20.05
CA VAL A 230 4.91 13.11 -19.34
C VAL A 230 5.28 14.25 -20.27
N GLY A 231 6.29 14.05 -21.13
CA GLY A 231 6.67 15.04 -22.13
C GLY A 231 5.52 15.38 -23.08
N ARG A 232 4.88 14.36 -23.66
CA ARG A 232 3.74 14.55 -24.56
C ARG A 232 2.53 15.18 -23.86
N ALA A 233 2.25 14.80 -22.62
CA ALA A 233 1.17 15.40 -21.83
C ALA A 233 1.43 16.90 -21.56
N LYS A 234 2.68 17.27 -21.28
CA LYS A 234 3.09 18.68 -21.10
C LYS A 234 2.94 19.52 -22.37
N GLU A 235 3.17 18.95 -23.55
CA GLU A 235 2.91 19.66 -24.81
C GLU A 235 1.41 19.97 -24.99
N VAL A 236 0.53 19.03 -24.62
CA VAL A 236 -0.93 19.28 -24.62
C VAL A 236 -1.31 20.36 -23.60
N GLN A 237 -0.75 20.29 -22.40
CA GLN A 237 -0.98 21.31 -21.35
C GLN A 237 -0.52 22.70 -21.82
N LYS A 238 0.64 22.78 -22.48
CA LYS A 238 1.17 24.04 -23.03
C LYS A 238 0.24 24.62 -24.09
N ALA A 239 -0.28 23.76 -24.96
CA ALA A 239 -1.24 24.18 -25.97
C ALA A 239 -2.54 24.71 -25.34
N GLU A 240 -3.07 24.06 -24.30
CA GLU A 240 -4.26 24.52 -23.61
C GLU A 240 -4.04 25.87 -22.91
N LYS A 241 -2.92 26.05 -22.22
CA LYS A 241 -2.56 27.35 -21.63
C LYS A 241 -2.44 28.46 -22.66
N ALA A 242 -1.92 28.16 -23.85
CA ALA A 242 -1.88 29.11 -24.95
C ALA A 242 -3.28 29.50 -25.44
N ARG A 243 -4.20 28.54 -25.53
CA ARG A 243 -5.60 28.77 -25.88
C ARG A 243 -6.30 29.68 -24.85
N GLU A 244 -6.11 29.40 -23.57
CA GLU A 244 -6.67 30.23 -22.48
C GLU A 244 -6.14 31.66 -22.53
N ALA A 245 -4.88 31.85 -22.93
CA ALA A 245 -4.26 33.17 -23.14
C ALA A 245 -4.68 33.83 -24.45
N GLY A 246 -5.62 33.27 -25.22
CA GLY A 246 -6.09 33.79 -26.48
C GLY A 246 -5.12 33.63 -27.65
N GLN A 247 -4.12 32.77 -27.52
CA GLN A 247 -3.15 32.45 -28.56
C GLN A 247 -3.67 31.34 -29.51
N CYS A 248 -3.21 31.33 -30.75
CA CYS A 248 -3.65 30.33 -31.72
C CYS A 248 -3.04 28.95 -31.40
N MET A 249 -3.89 27.96 -31.10
CA MET A 249 -3.48 26.57 -30.85
C MET A 249 -3.07 25.81 -32.13
N GLY A 250 -3.43 26.30 -33.28
CA GLY A 250 -3.26 25.57 -34.53
C GLY A 250 -1.82 25.28 -34.94
N GLU A 251 -0.84 25.87 -34.30
CA GLU A 251 0.58 25.53 -34.47
C GLU A 251 1.02 24.38 -33.57
N ALA A 252 0.48 24.33 -32.35
CA ALA A 252 0.84 23.31 -31.35
C ALA A 252 0.06 21.99 -31.54
N LEU A 253 -1.19 22.04 -31.99
CA LEU A 253 -2.07 20.88 -32.21
C LEU A 253 -2.80 21.05 -33.57
N PRO A 254 -2.14 20.75 -34.69
CA PRO A 254 -2.72 20.95 -36.06
C PRO A 254 -4.05 20.22 -36.27
N GLU A 255 -4.23 19.07 -35.61
CA GLU A 255 -5.45 18.25 -35.68
C GLU A 255 -6.69 18.93 -35.10
N LEU A 256 -6.52 19.97 -34.28
CA LEU A 256 -7.66 20.70 -33.70
C LEU A 256 -8.19 21.80 -34.62
N ARG A 257 -7.48 22.16 -35.66
CA ARG A 257 -7.91 23.24 -36.59
C ARG A 257 -9.29 23.01 -37.17
N ASP A 258 -9.56 21.76 -37.58
CA ASP A 258 -10.82 21.39 -38.22
C ASP A 258 -12.00 21.24 -37.23
N ILE A 259 -11.69 21.03 -35.94
CA ILE A 259 -12.70 20.87 -34.91
C ILE A 259 -13.14 22.20 -34.32
N MET A 260 -12.22 23.17 -34.23
CA MET A 260 -12.49 24.50 -33.65
C MET A 260 -13.19 25.47 -34.63
N HIS A 261 -13.29 25.11 -35.90
CA HIS A 261 -14.01 25.88 -36.91
C HIS A 261 -15.45 25.36 -37.15
N LYS A 262 -15.91 24.38 -36.41
CA LYS A 262 -17.30 23.89 -36.36
C LYS A 262 -17.98 24.30 -35.09
#